data_415c4dd507d8365e33047ff42d2345b2
#
_entry.id   415c4dd507d8365e33047ff42d2345b2
#
_cell.length_a   1.000
_cell.length_b   1.000
_cell.length_c   1.000
_cell.angle_alpha   90.00
_cell.angle_beta   90.00
_cell.angle_gamma   90.00
#
_symmetry.space_group_name_H-M   'P 1'
#
loop_
_entity.id
_entity.type
_entity.pdbx_description
1 polymer ?
#
loop_
_entity_poly.entity_id
_entity_poly.type
_entity_poly.pdbx_seq_one_letter_code
_entity_poly.pdbx_strand_id
1 'polypeptide(L)'
;MLGIVNKHPDTGWMNVGNYRWMVKGPRRGAALFVVGQQGPNIHLVYEMRGEACSFCIYVGGDPLNFMVAVAGVPEGVCEYDVLGGLRDKPIEVVRAETNDILIPADAELVI
;
A
#
# COMPACT_ATOMS: atom_id res chain seq x y z
N MET A 1 1.88 -13.56 -1.57
CA MET A 1 2.41 -12.20 -1.82
C MET A 1 1.49 -11.23 -1.12
N LEU A 2 2.01 -10.23 -0.40
CA LEU A 2 1.22 -9.32 0.42
C LEU A 2 1.71 -7.89 0.20
N GLY A 3 0.81 -6.99 -0.19
CA GLY A 3 1.09 -5.56 -0.29
C GLY A 3 0.26 -4.78 0.72
N ILE A 4 0.83 -3.75 1.29
CA ILE A 4 0.12 -2.77 2.11
C ILE A 4 0.12 -1.45 1.36
N VAL A 5 -1.07 -0.88 1.20
CA VAL A 5 -1.27 0.40 0.53
C VAL A 5 -1.77 1.41 1.55
N ASN A 6 -1.13 2.55 1.61
CA ASN A 6 -1.60 3.71 2.34
C ASN A 6 -1.48 4.99 1.51
N LYS A 7 -2.13 6.05 1.94
CA LYS A 7 -2.24 7.29 1.18
C LYS A 7 -1.85 8.49 2.03
N HIS A 8 -1.01 9.37 1.48
CA HIS A 8 -0.61 10.61 2.15
C HIS A 8 -1.81 11.57 2.27
N PRO A 9 -2.09 12.13 3.47
CA PRO A 9 -3.32 12.89 3.71
C PRO A 9 -3.43 14.19 2.91
N ASP A 10 -2.31 14.83 2.60
CA ASP A 10 -2.32 16.13 1.92
C ASP A 10 -2.19 16.03 0.40
N THR A 11 -1.32 15.13 -0.06
CA THR A 11 -1.00 15.02 -1.48
C THR A 11 -1.85 13.99 -2.21
N GLY A 12 -2.48 13.05 -1.49
CA GLY A 12 -3.15 11.92 -2.08
C GLY A 12 -2.23 10.86 -2.67
N TRP A 13 -0.91 11.05 -2.56
CA TRP A 13 0.07 10.06 -3.01
C TRP A 13 -0.13 8.74 -2.30
N MET A 14 -0.22 7.66 -3.07
CA MET A 14 -0.32 6.30 -2.56
C MET A 14 1.05 5.63 -2.62
N ASN A 15 1.40 4.97 -1.53
CA ASN A 15 2.56 4.10 -1.42
C ASN A 15 2.08 2.64 -1.34
N VAL A 16 2.71 1.79 -2.11
CA VAL A 16 2.48 0.35 -2.10
C VAL A 16 3.77 -0.35 -1.66
N GLY A 17 3.77 -0.87 -0.46
CA GLY A 17 4.97 -1.48 0.12
C GLY A 17 4.72 -2.89 0.66
N ASN A 18 5.79 -3.65 0.77
CA ASN A 18 5.77 -4.95 1.42
C ASN A 18 6.20 -4.81 2.88
N TYR A 19 5.24 -4.97 3.79
CA TYR A 19 5.48 -4.90 5.21
C TYR A 19 5.05 -6.20 5.87
N ARG A 20 5.73 -6.56 6.92
CA ARG A 20 5.39 -7.74 7.71
C ARG A 20 4.07 -7.49 8.44
N TRP A 21 3.12 -8.40 8.26
CA TRP A 21 1.83 -8.35 8.94
C TRP A 21 1.65 -9.54 9.85
N MET A 22 1.17 -9.32 11.06
CA MET A 22 0.88 -10.35 12.04
C MET A 22 -0.60 -10.30 12.42
N VAL A 23 -1.32 -11.39 12.24
CA VAL A 23 -2.69 -11.54 12.72
C VAL A 23 -2.68 -11.68 14.24
N LYS A 24 -3.39 -10.79 14.93
CA LYS A 24 -3.50 -10.77 16.41
C LYS A 24 -4.88 -11.18 16.90
N GLY A 25 -5.86 -11.33 16.02
CA GLY A 25 -7.22 -11.72 16.36
C GLY A 25 -8.18 -11.49 15.20
N PRO A 26 -9.48 -11.75 15.37
CA PRO A 26 -10.47 -11.68 14.28
C PRO A 26 -10.60 -10.30 13.61
N ARG A 27 -10.23 -9.23 14.32
CA ARG A 27 -10.32 -7.84 13.85
C ARG A 27 -9.07 -7.03 14.19
N ARG A 28 -7.96 -7.68 14.44
CA ARG A 28 -6.71 -7.01 14.83
C ARG A 28 -5.52 -7.66 14.16
N GLY A 29 -4.65 -6.81 13.66
CA GLY A 29 -3.32 -7.18 13.19
C GLY A 29 -2.29 -6.16 13.62
N ALA A 30 -1.03 -6.45 13.35
CA ALA A 30 0.08 -5.55 13.58
C ALA A 30 0.99 -5.54 12.34
N ALA A 31 1.27 -4.36 11.81
CA ALA A 31 2.29 -4.17 10.79
C ALA A 31 3.64 -3.85 11.45
N LEU A 32 4.71 -4.39 10.91
CA LEU A 32 6.06 -3.94 11.27
C LEU A 32 6.46 -2.82 10.31
N PHE A 33 6.42 -1.61 10.81
CA PHE A 33 6.90 -0.43 10.11
C PHE A 33 8.31 -0.08 10.58
N VAL A 34 9.22 0.06 9.63
CA VAL A 34 10.60 0.48 9.91
C VAL A 34 10.73 1.95 9.58
N VAL A 35 11.25 2.73 10.51
CA VAL A 35 11.45 4.17 10.35
C VAL A 35 12.32 4.45 9.11
N GLY A 36 11.92 5.45 8.33
CA GLY A 36 12.62 5.84 7.09
C GLY A 36 12.10 5.20 5.82
N GLN A 37 11.13 4.28 5.92
CA GLN A 37 10.40 3.79 4.75
C GLN A 37 9.18 4.68 4.46
N GLN A 38 8.74 4.71 3.20
CA GLN A 38 7.69 5.62 2.73
C GLN A 38 6.33 5.39 3.40
N GLY A 39 5.86 4.16 3.47
CA GLY A 39 4.60 3.83 4.13
C GLY A 39 4.57 4.21 5.62
N PRO A 40 5.59 3.86 6.42
CA PRO A 40 5.75 4.36 7.79
C PRO A 40 5.81 5.89 7.90
N ASN A 41 6.47 6.57 6.96
CA ASN A 41 6.52 8.04 6.96
C ASN A 41 5.13 8.65 6.74
N ILE A 42 4.33 8.10 5.83
CA ILE A 42 2.92 8.49 5.65
C ILE A 42 2.12 8.26 6.94
N HIS A 43 2.29 7.10 7.57
CA HIS A 43 1.62 6.80 8.85
C HIS A 43 1.98 7.81 9.94
N LEU A 44 3.25 8.19 10.03
CA LEU A 44 3.72 9.18 11.00
C LEU A 44 3.02 10.54 10.85
N VAL A 45 2.71 10.97 9.63
CA VAL A 45 1.97 12.22 9.40
C VAL A 45 0.58 12.19 10.06
N TYR A 46 -0.13 11.07 9.95
CA TYR A 46 -1.42 10.87 10.63
C TYR A 46 -1.25 10.83 12.14
N GLU A 47 -0.25 10.10 12.64
CA GLU A 47 0.02 9.99 14.07
C GLU A 47 0.31 11.36 14.70
N MET A 48 1.12 12.19 14.04
CA MET A 48 1.41 13.57 14.50
C MET A 48 0.17 14.46 14.57
N ARG A 49 -0.89 14.13 13.80
CA ARG A 49 -2.18 14.84 13.82
C ARG A 49 -3.16 14.24 14.80
N GLY A 50 -2.85 13.12 15.42
CA GLY A 50 -3.81 12.35 16.23
C GLY A 50 -4.92 11.71 15.39
N GLU A 51 -4.69 11.47 14.11
CA GLU A 51 -5.63 10.90 13.16
C GLU A 51 -5.32 9.43 12.87
N ALA A 52 -6.35 8.65 12.54
CA ALA A 52 -6.16 7.27 12.11
C ALA A 52 -5.72 7.23 10.63
N CYS A 53 -4.63 6.51 10.34
CA CYS A 53 -4.19 6.24 8.98
C CYS A 53 -4.94 5.03 8.42
N SER A 54 -5.79 5.26 7.42
CA SER A 54 -6.38 4.15 6.66
C SER A 54 -5.32 3.46 5.81
N PHE A 55 -5.41 2.13 5.73
CA PHE A 55 -4.61 1.33 4.81
C PHE A 55 -5.39 0.11 4.34
N CYS A 56 -4.96 -0.48 3.25
CA CYS A 56 -5.45 -1.78 2.78
C CYS A 56 -4.30 -2.76 2.69
N ILE A 57 -4.58 -4.01 3.01
CA ILE A 57 -3.68 -5.13 2.76
C ILE A 57 -4.30 -5.95 1.63
N TYR A 58 -3.54 -6.21 0.58
CA TYR A 58 -3.96 -7.15 -0.45
C TYR A 58 -3.01 -8.32 -0.53
N VAL A 59 -3.55 -9.47 -0.91
CA VAL A 59 -2.81 -10.73 -1.11
C VAL A 59 -3.13 -11.23 -2.51
N GLY A 60 -2.13 -11.80 -3.18
CA GLY A 60 -2.27 -12.26 -4.56
C GLY A 60 -1.91 -11.19 -5.59
N GLY A 61 -2.39 -11.37 -6.81
CA GLY A 61 -2.14 -10.46 -7.93
C GLY A 61 -0.81 -10.69 -8.66
N ASP A 62 -0.46 -9.73 -9.50
CA ASP A 62 0.73 -9.80 -10.36
C ASP A 62 2.04 -9.89 -9.56
N PRO A 63 2.89 -10.91 -9.78
CA PRO A 63 4.19 -11.02 -9.14
C PRO A 63 5.11 -9.81 -9.37
N LEU A 64 4.98 -9.10 -10.50
CA LEU A 64 5.75 -7.89 -10.77
C LEU A 64 5.39 -6.76 -9.79
N ASN A 65 4.14 -6.69 -9.33
CA ASN A 65 3.72 -5.73 -8.31
C ASN A 65 4.53 -5.91 -7.01
N PHE A 66 4.77 -7.15 -6.60
CA PHE A 66 5.65 -7.44 -5.46
C PHE A 66 7.07 -6.95 -5.69
N MET A 67 7.62 -7.16 -6.89
CA MET A 67 8.98 -6.72 -7.23
C MET A 67 9.11 -5.20 -7.17
N VAL A 68 8.14 -4.48 -7.70
CA VAL A 68 8.12 -3.01 -7.66
C VAL A 68 7.95 -2.50 -6.24
N ALA A 69 7.07 -3.11 -5.45
CA ALA A 69 6.83 -2.72 -4.06
C ALA A 69 8.05 -2.89 -3.12
N VAL A 70 9.04 -3.68 -3.51
CA VAL A 70 10.33 -3.82 -2.76
C VAL A 70 11.49 -3.08 -3.40
N ALA A 71 11.34 -2.60 -4.64
CA ALA A 71 12.44 -1.97 -5.39
C ALA A 71 12.83 -0.57 -4.89
N GLY A 72 11.96 0.08 -4.08
CA GLY A 72 12.22 1.41 -3.56
C GLY A 72 12.11 2.49 -4.64
N VAL A 73 10.91 2.87 -4.99
CA VAL A 73 10.63 3.99 -5.91
C VAL A 73 10.88 5.34 -5.21
N PRO A 74 11.12 6.44 -5.95
CA PRO A 74 11.25 7.76 -5.36
C PRO A 74 9.99 8.20 -4.62
N GLU A 75 10.15 8.98 -3.58
CA GLU A 75 9.04 9.60 -2.85
C GLU A 75 8.15 10.42 -3.80
N GLY A 76 6.84 10.28 -3.65
CA GLY A 76 5.85 10.94 -4.51
C GLY A 76 5.50 10.18 -5.80
N VAL A 77 6.23 9.11 -6.12
CA VAL A 77 5.91 8.20 -7.22
C VAL A 77 5.13 7.01 -6.67
N CYS A 78 4.01 6.68 -7.30
CA CYS A 78 3.25 5.49 -6.92
C CYS A 78 3.84 4.23 -7.59
N GLU A 79 3.97 3.16 -6.86
CA GLU A 79 4.44 1.87 -7.38
C GLU A 79 3.56 1.35 -8.52
N TYR A 80 2.26 1.68 -8.51
CA TYR A 80 1.35 1.33 -9.61
C TYR A 80 1.72 2.00 -10.93
N ASP A 81 2.22 3.24 -10.90
CA ASP A 81 2.67 3.94 -12.10
C ASP A 81 3.93 3.31 -12.67
N VAL A 82 4.86 2.91 -11.80
CA VAL A 82 6.09 2.18 -12.20
C VAL A 82 5.73 0.83 -12.79
N LEU A 83 4.81 0.10 -12.17
CA LEU A 83 4.33 -1.18 -12.66
C LEU A 83 3.66 -1.03 -14.03
N GLY A 84 2.84 0.00 -14.20
CA GLY A 84 2.21 0.33 -15.48
C GLY A 84 3.23 0.64 -16.56
N GLY A 85 4.26 1.41 -16.22
CA GLY A 85 5.39 1.68 -17.13
C GLY A 85 6.15 0.43 -17.56
N LEU A 86 6.40 -0.50 -16.63
CA LEU A 86 7.06 -1.77 -16.94
C LEU A 86 6.19 -2.72 -17.80
N ARG A 87 4.88 -2.55 -17.75
CA ARG A 87 3.92 -3.34 -18.52
C ARG A 87 3.48 -2.70 -19.84
N ASP A 88 3.94 -1.48 -20.13
CA ASP A 88 3.48 -0.66 -21.25
C ASP A 88 1.94 -0.46 -21.28
N LYS A 89 1.30 -0.56 -20.12
CA LYS A 89 -0.13 -0.32 -19.95
C LYS A 89 -0.47 0.00 -18.49
N PRO A 90 -1.46 0.86 -18.24
CA PRO A 90 -1.96 1.07 -16.90
C PRO A 90 -2.39 -0.24 -16.25
N ILE A 91 -2.13 -0.40 -14.96
CA ILE A 91 -2.69 -1.51 -14.20
C ILE A 91 -4.14 -1.21 -13.83
N GLU A 92 -4.94 -2.25 -13.78
CA GLU A 92 -6.32 -2.13 -13.33
C GLU A 92 -6.34 -2.07 -11.81
N VAL A 93 -6.99 -1.05 -11.28
CA VAL A 93 -7.18 -0.86 -9.85
C VAL A 93 -8.66 -0.66 -9.54
N VAL A 94 -9.08 -1.08 -8.37
CA VAL A 94 -10.43 -0.87 -7.84
C VAL A 94 -10.35 -0.17 -6.49
N ARG A 95 -11.38 0.59 -6.16
CA ARG A 95 -11.49 1.23 -4.85
C ARG A 95 -11.85 0.18 -3.79
N ALA A 96 -11.19 0.25 -2.64
CA ALA A 96 -11.54 -0.57 -1.50
C ALA A 96 -12.96 -0.27 -0.99
N GLU A 97 -13.65 -1.27 -0.44
CA GLU A 97 -15.05 -1.13 -0.01
C GLU A 97 -15.24 -0.19 1.18
N THR A 98 -14.27 -0.12 2.08
CA THR A 98 -14.38 0.60 3.36
C THR A 98 -13.65 1.93 3.42
N ASN A 99 -12.82 2.23 2.41
CA ASN A 99 -12.05 3.46 2.32
C ASN A 99 -11.80 3.85 0.85
N ASP A 100 -11.04 4.91 0.60
CA ASP A 100 -10.78 5.45 -0.74
C ASP A 100 -9.42 5.02 -1.32
N ILE A 101 -8.81 3.98 -0.77
CA ILE A 101 -7.55 3.42 -1.25
C ILE A 101 -7.81 2.56 -2.48
N LEU A 102 -6.94 2.72 -3.49
CA LEU A 102 -6.97 1.89 -4.69
C LEU A 102 -6.10 0.65 -4.48
N ILE A 103 -6.63 -0.49 -4.87
CA ILE A 103 -6.00 -1.81 -4.78
C ILE A 103 -5.98 -2.48 -6.14
N PRO A 104 -5.03 -3.38 -6.45
CA PRO A 104 -5.02 -4.12 -7.70
C PRO A 104 -6.33 -4.89 -7.90
N ALA A 105 -6.91 -4.80 -9.08
CA ALA A 105 -8.18 -5.47 -9.39
C ALA A 105 -8.08 -7.00 -9.42
N ASP A 106 -6.86 -7.52 -9.58
CA ASP A 106 -6.53 -8.95 -9.58
C ASP A 106 -6.11 -9.49 -8.20
N ALA A 107 -6.26 -8.69 -7.14
CA ALA A 107 -6.02 -9.16 -5.77
C ALA A 107 -7.01 -10.27 -5.39
N GLU A 108 -6.50 -11.33 -4.77
CA GLU A 108 -7.30 -12.48 -4.36
C GLU A 108 -7.98 -12.29 -3.00
N LEU A 109 -7.37 -11.50 -2.13
CA LEU A 109 -7.88 -11.17 -0.80
C LEU A 109 -7.51 -9.73 -0.44
N VAL A 110 -8.45 -9.02 0.16
CA VAL A 110 -8.26 -7.65 0.68
C VAL A 110 -8.72 -7.58 2.13
N ILE A 111 -7.92 -6.92 2.96
CA ILE A 111 -8.16 -6.68 4.39
C ILE A 111 -8.07 -5.19 4.65
#